data_85ea7901fd3e9b2719b519525b7e1498
#
_entry.id   85ea7901fd3e9b2719b519525b7e1498
#
_cell.length_a   1.000
_cell.length_b   1.000
_cell.length_c   1.000
_cell.angle_alpha   90.00
_cell.angle_beta   90.00
_cell.angle_gamma   90.00
#
_symmetry.space_group_name_H-M   'P 1'
#
loop_
_entity.id
_entity.type
_entity.pdbx_description
1 polymer ?
#
loop_
_entity_poly.entity_id
_entity_poly.type
_entity_poly.pdbx_seq_one_letter_code
_entity_poly.pdbx_strand_id
1 'polypeptide(L)'
;MVLYKCVQIVLSISMAKSKPLVTEYHFILDEVDTGKLYLYTMHHIILISISIALSLQSFAQTVDDRGYIVKVGDALPALNMTLTDGTQVSPDHLKGKVVLIQFTASWCGICRKEMPHLEKDVWLKYKDHPDFFMVGIDLDEPLEKVISFGESVGITYPLALDPRGKLFYQFAAQNSGVTRNILSDRDGNIIMLTRLFDQEEFNQMTAEIEEQLE
;
A
#
# COMPACT_ATOMS: atom_id res chain seq x y z
N MET A 1 1.65 -5.95 38.95
CA MET A 1 2.12 -6.58 40.21
C MET A 1 1.09 -6.52 41.36
N VAL A 2 0.21 -5.53 41.44
CA VAL A 2 -0.82 -5.41 42.49
C VAL A 2 -1.99 -6.38 42.26
N LEU A 3 -2.46 -6.56 41.02
CA LEU A 3 -3.57 -7.50 40.69
C LEU A 3 -3.20 -8.98 40.98
N TYR A 4 -1.94 -9.36 40.77
CA TYR A 4 -1.48 -10.74 41.02
C TYR A 4 -1.45 -11.08 42.52
N LYS A 5 -1.20 -10.10 43.38
CA LYS A 5 -1.28 -10.29 44.85
C LYS A 5 -2.73 -10.42 45.35
N CYS A 6 -3.69 -9.70 44.77
CA CYS A 6 -5.08 -9.81 45.15
C CYS A 6 -5.70 -11.20 44.82
N VAL A 7 -5.33 -11.78 43.66
CA VAL A 7 -5.81 -13.12 43.24
C VAL A 7 -5.21 -14.22 44.12
N GLN A 8 -3.95 -14.10 44.54
CA GLN A 8 -3.34 -15.10 45.46
C GLN A 8 -3.93 -15.08 46.88
N ILE A 9 -4.34 -13.91 47.39
CA ILE A 9 -5.00 -13.81 48.70
C ILE A 9 -6.37 -14.50 48.68
N VAL A 10 -7.15 -14.38 47.62
CA VAL A 10 -8.45 -15.04 47.47
C VAL A 10 -8.33 -16.57 47.40
N LEU A 11 -7.27 -17.10 46.76
CA LEU A 11 -7.06 -18.55 46.68
C LEU A 11 -6.51 -19.20 47.95
N SER A 12 -5.85 -18.44 48.82
CA SER A 12 -5.32 -18.94 50.10
C SER A 12 -6.36 -19.07 51.21
N ILE A 13 -7.52 -18.40 51.09
CA ILE A 13 -8.59 -18.37 52.09
C ILE A 13 -9.52 -19.59 51.98
N SER A 14 -9.46 -20.35 50.87
CA SER A 14 -10.36 -21.50 50.66
C SER A 14 -9.99 -22.77 51.47
N MET A 15 -8.89 -22.80 52.22
CA MET A 15 -8.44 -24.03 52.91
C MET A 15 -8.27 -23.96 54.42
N ALA A 16 -8.73 -22.92 55.13
CA ALA A 16 -8.67 -22.87 56.59
C ALA A 16 -10.05 -23.00 57.21
N LYS A 17 -10.34 -24.16 57.83
CA LYS A 17 -11.52 -24.42 58.64
C LYS A 17 -11.43 -23.67 59.99
N SER A 18 -12.57 -23.02 60.35
CA SER A 18 -13.00 -22.63 61.71
C SER A 18 -12.41 -21.37 62.32
N LYS A 19 -13.11 -20.21 62.07
CA LYS A 19 -13.50 -19.12 63.01
C LYS A 19 -14.20 -17.99 62.23
N PRO A 20 -15.08 -17.15 62.78
CA PRO A 20 -15.89 -16.20 62.04
C PRO A 20 -15.01 -15.04 61.53
N LEU A 21 -14.83 -15.04 60.25
CA LEU A 21 -13.97 -14.15 59.46
C LEU A 21 -14.50 -12.71 59.24
N VAL A 22 -15.60 -12.34 59.92
CA VAL A 22 -16.29 -11.07 59.68
C VAL A 22 -15.53 -9.85 60.23
N THR A 23 -14.73 -10.03 61.30
CA THR A 23 -14.02 -8.93 61.95
C THR A 23 -12.72 -8.54 61.26
N GLU A 24 -12.08 -9.44 60.49
CA GLU A 24 -10.82 -9.14 59.79
C GLU A 24 -11.03 -8.40 58.46
N TYR A 25 -12.18 -8.58 57.82
CA TYR A 25 -12.47 -7.87 56.58
C TYR A 25 -12.69 -6.38 56.73
N HIS A 26 -13.23 -5.93 57.90
CA HIS A 26 -13.40 -4.49 58.14
C HIS A 26 -12.06 -3.74 58.29
N PHE A 27 -11.04 -4.39 58.85
CA PHE A 27 -9.73 -3.73 59.06
C PHE A 27 -8.92 -3.53 57.78
N ILE A 28 -9.11 -4.42 56.78
CA ILE A 28 -8.38 -4.32 55.50
C ILE A 28 -9.01 -3.29 54.55
N LEU A 29 -10.33 -3.04 54.72
CA LEU A 29 -11.04 -2.11 53.84
C LEU A 29 -10.93 -0.65 54.28
N ASP A 30 -10.66 -0.40 55.57
CA ASP A 30 -10.49 0.96 56.09
C ASP A 30 -9.18 1.64 55.68
N GLU A 31 -8.17 0.87 55.22
CA GLU A 31 -6.89 1.40 54.83
C GLU A 31 -6.74 1.66 53.31
N VAL A 32 -7.75 1.26 52.54
CA VAL A 32 -7.78 1.55 51.11
C VAL A 32 -8.36 2.94 50.89
N ASP A 33 -7.50 3.92 50.64
CA ASP A 33 -7.93 5.26 50.22
C ASP A 33 -8.68 5.15 48.87
N THR A 34 -10.01 5.03 49.00
CA THR A 34 -10.94 4.89 47.88
C THR A 34 -10.82 6.03 46.88
N GLY A 35 -10.41 7.22 47.35
CA GLY A 35 -10.13 8.38 46.48
C GLY A 35 -8.92 8.16 45.58
N LYS A 36 -7.83 7.60 46.12
CA LYS A 36 -6.64 7.27 45.33
C LYS A 36 -6.88 6.14 44.33
N LEU A 37 -7.65 5.12 44.74
CA LEU A 37 -8.03 4.03 43.86
C LEU A 37 -8.91 4.52 42.68
N TYR A 38 -9.88 5.39 43.00
CA TYR A 38 -10.73 6.01 41.98
C TYR A 38 -9.93 6.88 41.00
N LEU A 39 -9.04 7.72 41.50
CA LEU A 39 -8.15 8.56 40.64
C LEU A 39 -7.23 7.70 39.77
N TYR A 40 -6.69 6.61 40.31
CA TYR A 40 -5.85 5.67 39.57
C TYR A 40 -6.62 4.97 38.45
N THR A 41 -7.82 4.47 38.71
CA THR A 41 -8.69 3.83 37.73
C THR A 41 -9.15 4.80 36.65
N MET A 42 -9.53 6.02 36.99
CA MET A 42 -9.91 7.07 36.06
C MET A 42 -8.71 7.45 35.13
N HIS A 43 -7.52 7.57 35.70
CA HIS A 43 -6.32 7.87 34.92
C HIS A 43 -6.04 6.77 33.90
N HIS A 44 -6.16 5.50 34.24
CA HIS A 44 -5.95 4.39 33.31
C HIS A 44 -7.04 4.30 32.25
N ILE A 45 -8.30 4.58 32.60
CA ILE A 45 -9.40 4.63 31.63
C ILE A 45 -9.15 5.75 30.61
N ILE A 46 -8.69 6.92 31.05
CA ILE A 46 -8.35 8.04 30.17
C ILE A 46 -7.17 7.68 29.26
N LEU A 47 -6.12 7.06 29.78
CA LEU A 47 -4.98 6.63 28.96
C LEU A 47 -5.36 5.56 27.92
N ILE A 48 -6.20 4.61 28.30
CA ILE A 48 -6.73 3.58 27.38
C ILE A 48 -7.61 4.23 26.31
N SER A 49 -8.49 5.17 26.68
CA SER A 49 -9.35 5.86 25.71
C SER A 49 -8.56 6.72 24.73
N ILE A 50 -7.49 7.39 25.17
CA ILE A 50 -6.56 8.14 24.33
C ILE A 50 -5.82 7.20 23.39
N SER A 51 -5.34 6.05 23.89
CA SER A 51 -4.66 5.04 23.06
C SER A 51 -5.56 4.47 21.97
N ILE A 52 -6.84 4.19 22.32
CA ILE A 52 -7.85 3.72 21.34
C ILE A 52 -8.18 4.83 20.34
N ALA A 53 -8.32 6.08 20.77
CA ALA A 53 -8.57 7.21 19.87
C ALA A 53 -7.41 7.47 18.90
N LEU A 54 -6.16 7.30 19.34
CA LEU A 54 -4.98 7.39 18.46
C LEU A 54 -4.88 6.21 17.48
N SER A 55 -5.34 5.01 17.85
CA SER A 55 -5.32 3.85 16.96
C SER A 55 -6.46 3.85 15.93
N LEU A 56 -7.50 4.67 16.14
CA LEU A 56 -8.63 4.85 15.21
C LEU A 56 -8.40 5.92 14.15
N GLN A 57 -7.20 6.51 14.06
CA GLN A 57 -6.81 7.27 12.88
C GLN A 57 -6.59 6.27 11.74
N SER A 58 -7.69 5.70 11.24
CA SER A 58 -7.72 5.04 9.95
C SER A 58 -7.16 6.03 8.95
N PHE A 59 -6.04 5.68 8.31
CA PHE A 59 -5.58 6.35 7.12
C PHE A 59 -6.67 6.14 6.07
N ALA A 60 -7.64 7.04 6.01
CA ALA A 60 -8.52 7.14 4.87
C ALA A 60 -7.64 7.52 3.69
N GLN A 61 -7.34 6.57 2.82
CA GLN A 61 -6.69 6.86 1.54
C GLN A 61 -7.59 7.84 0.80
N THR A 62 -7.13 9.08 0.67
CA THR A 62 -7.85 10.09 -0.11
C THR A 62 -7.64 9.76 -1.58
N VAL A 63 -8.73 9.55 -2.30
CA VAL A 63 -8.73 9.40 -3.76
C VAL A 63 -8.69 10.79 -4.38
N ASP A 64 -7.75 11.04 -5.30
CA ASP A 64 -7.72 12.28 -6.07
C ASP A 64 -8.82 12.32 -7.14
N ASP A 65 -9.00 13.46 -7.81
CA ASP A 65 -10.00 13.65 -8.87
C ASP A 65 -9.72 12.80 -10.13
N ARG A 66 -8.49 12.30 -10.29
CA ARG A 66 -8.08 11.36 -11.35
C ARG A 66 -8.25 9.90 -10.95
N GLY A 67 -8.64 9.63 -9.70
CA GLY A 67 -8.87 8.31 -9.15
C GLY A 67 -7.62 7.60 -8.64
N TYR A 68 -6.52 8.30 -8.38
CA TYR A 68 -5.36 7.76 -7.70
C TYR A 68 -5.58 7.70 -6.19
N ILE A 69 -5.00 6.69 -5.53
CA ILE A 69 -4.90 6.55 -4.07
C ILE A 69 -3.47 6.76 -3.58
N VAL A 70 -2.55 7.00 -4.49
CA VAL A 70 -1.15 7.40 -4.27
C VAL A 70 -0.94 8.80 -4.83
N LYS A 71 0.12 9.47 -4.42
CA LYS A 71 0.49 10.82 -4.87
C LYS A 71 1.97 10.92 -5.17
N VAL A 72 2.37 11.95 -5.87
CA VAL A 72 3.77 12.32 -6.05
C VAL A 72 4.43 12.53 -4.68
N GLY A 73 5.61 11.94 -4.48
CA GLY A 73 6.36 11.89 -3.24
C GLY A 73 6.10 10.65 -2.38
N ASP A 74 5.08 9.84 -2.70
CA ASP A 74 4.88 8.55 -2.01
C ASP A 74 5.91 7.53 -2.52
N ALA A 75 6.29 6.58 -1.65
CA ALA A 75 7.08 5.44 -2.06
C ALA A 75 6.30 4.53 -3.01
N LEU A 76 6.95 4.03 -4.06
CA LEU A 76 6.38 3.03 -4.96
C LEU A 76 6.00 1.78 -4.17
N PRO A 77 4.75 1.30 -4.24
CA PRO A 77 4.35 0.05 -3.59
C PRO A 77 5.23 -1.12 -4.01
N ALA A 78 5.42 -2.09 -3.12
CA ALA A 78 6.19 -3.30 -3.41
C ALA A 78 5.47 -4.16 -4.46
N LEU A 79 6.03 -4.24 -5.67
CA LEU A 79 5.44 -4.95 -6.79
C LEU A 79 6.08 -6.33 -6.97
N ASN A 80 5.25 -7.36 -6.94
CA ASN A 80 5.60 -8.71 -7.38
C ASN A 80 4.71 -9.04 -8.57
N MET A 81 5.29 -9.19 -9.75
CA MET A 81 4.56 -9.40 -10.98
C MET A 81 5.14 -10.53 -11.81
N THR A 82 4.28 -11.16 -12.61
CA THR A 82 4.66 -12.18 -13.59
C THR A 82 4.47 -11.58 -14.97
N LEU A 83 5.54 -11.53 -15.75
CA LEU A 83 5.49 -11.10 -17.13
C LEU A 83 4.85 -12.17 -18.02
N THR A 84 4.43 -11.78 -19.22
CA THR A 84 3.80 -12.69 -20.20
C THR A 84 4.71 -13.81 -20.69
N ASP A 85 6.04 -13.66 -20.56
CA ASP A 85 7.03 -14.68 -20.85
C ASP A 85 7.33 -15.63 -19.66
N GLY A 86 6.65 -15.42 -18.52
CA GLY A 86 6.84 -16.19 -17.28
C GLY A 86 7.90 -15.63 -16.34
N THR A 87 8.62 -14.57 -16.72
CA THR A 87 9.63 -13.92 -15.88
C THR A 87 8.99 -13.34 -14.63
N GLN A 88 9.61 -13.57 -13.46
CA GLN A 88 9.18 -13.01 -12.19
C GLN A 88 9.95 -11.72 -11.90
N VAL A 89 9.22 -10.63 -11.68
CA VAL A 89 9.79 -9.35 -11.28
C VAL A 89 9.41 -9.08 -9.83
N SER A 90 10.41 -8.86 -8.98
CA SER A 90 10.26 -8.52 -7.56
C SER A 90 10.69 -7.07 -7.31
N PRO A 91 10.40 -6.51 -6.13
CA PRO A 91 10.85 -5.16 -5.77
C PRO A 91 12.37 -4.98 -5.87
N ASP A 92 13.16 -6.04 -5.67
CA ASP A 92 14.63 -5.96 -5.75
C ASP A 92 15.13 -5.70 -7.20
N HIS A 93 14.37 -6.11 -8.21
CA HIS A 93 14.69 -5.82 -9.61
C HIS A 93 14.49 -4.35 -9.99
N LEU A 94 13.72 -3.61 -9.19
CA LEU A 94 13.37 -2.22 -9.43
C LEU A 94 14.28 -1.24 -8.67
N LYS A 95 15.04 -1.72 -7.68
CA LYS A 95 15.91 -0.88 -6.86
C LYS A 95 16.98 -0.18 -7.71
N GLY A 96 17.13 1.11 -7.47
CA GLY A 96 18.13 1.94 -8.18
C GLY A 96 17.76 2.26 -9.62
N LYS A 97 16.53 1.95 -10.04
CA LYS A 97 16.07 2.22 -11.42
C LYS A 97 15.00 3.30 -11.46
N VAL A 98 15.01 4.05 -12.53
CA VAL A 98 13.84 4.83 -12.97
C VAL A 98 12.81 3.84 -13.49
N VAL A 99 11.62 3.82 -12.90
CA VAL A 99 10.59 2.82 -13.23
C VAL A 99 9.38 3.49 -13.84
N LEU A 100 9.01 3.07 -15.05
CA LEU A 100 7.75 3.45 -15.67
C LEU A 100 6.78 2.26 -15.67
N ILE A 101 5.66 2.43 -15.02
CA ILE A 101 4.55 1.48 -15.00
C ILE A 101 3.40 2.07 -15.79
N GLN A 102 2.94 1.35 -16.81
CA GLN A 102 1.68 1.64 -17.50
C GLN A 102 0.62 0.64 -17.07
N PHE A 103 -0.56 1.10 -16.67
CA PHE A 103 -1.72 0.23 -16.55
C PHE A 103 -2.55 0.26 -17.83
N THR A 104 -2.88 -0.94 -18.32
CA THR A 104 -3.55 -1.13 -19.61
C THR A 104 -4.58 -2.26 -19.56
N ALA A 105 -5.36 -2.40 -20.63
CA ALA A 105 -6.22 -3.54 -20.89
C ALA A 105 -6.60 -3.60 -22.37
N SER A 106 -6.86 -4.78 -22.91
CA SER A 106 -7.18 -4.96 -24.33
C SER A 106 -8.44 -4.23 -24.81
N TRP A 107 -9.40 -4.03 -23.92
CA TRP A 107 -10.65 -3.31 -24.17
C TRP A 107 -10.52 -1.78 -24.07
N CYS A 108 -9.34 -1.28 -23.66
CA CYS A 108 -9.10 0.14 -23.42
C CYS A 108 -8.68 0.86 -24.72
N GLY A 109 -9.59 1.60 -25.32
CA GLY A 109 -9.32 2.35 -26.55
C GLY A 109 -8.27 3.45 -26.42
N ILE A 110 -8.14 4.08 -25.24
CA ILE A 110 -7.14 5.12 -24.97
C ILE A 110 -5.76 4.49 -24.79
N CYS A 111 -5.66 3.33 -24.13
CA CYS A 111 -4.41 2.59 -24.01
C CYS A 111 -3.84 2.23 -25.39
N ARG A 112 -4.70 1.77 -26.32
CA ARG A 112 -4.31 1.48 -27.71
C ARG A 112 -3.73 2.68 -28.45
N LYS A 113 -4.14 3.90 -28.08
CA LYS A 113 -3.58 5.15 -28.66
C LYS A 113 -2.24 5.52 -28.03
N GLU A 114 -2.12 5.35 -26.73
CA GLU A 114 -0.91 5.71 -25.98
C GLU A 114 0.26 4.74 -26.22
N MET A 115 -0.01 3.43 -26.24
CA MET A 115 1.01 2.38 -26.27
C MET A 115 2.02 2.49 -27.41
N PRO A 116 1.65 2.85 -28.67
CA PRO A 116 2.63 3.08 -29.72
C PRO A 116 3.58 4.26 -29.47
N HIS A 117 3.11 5.29 -28.74
CA HIS A 117 3.97 6.41 -28.33
C HIS A 117 4.96 5.96 -27.25
N LEU A 118 4.50 5.20 -26.26
CA LEU A 118 5.37 4.61 -25.24
C LEU A 118 6.42 3.69 -25.85
N GLU A 119 6.04 2.87 -26.81
CA GLU A 119 6.98 2.01 -27.56
C GLU A 119 8.07 2.85 -28.22
N LYS A 120 7.66 3.80 -29.04
CA LYS A 120 8.57 4.57 -29.90
C LYS A 120 9.43 5.56 -29.10
N ASP A 121 8.78 6.34 -28.21
CA ASP A 121 9.39 7.52 -27.61
C ASP A 121 10.02 7.25 -26.24
N VAL A 122 9.73 6.08 -25.62
CA VAL A 122 10.29 5.65 -24.35
C VAL A 122 11.02 4.32 -24.47
N TRP A 123 10.29 3.22 -24.79
CA TRP A 123 10.87 1.88 -24.74
C TRP A 123 12.06 1.70 -25.67
N LEU A 124 11.90 1.98 -26.95
CA LEU A 124 12.99 1.83 -27.94
C LEU A 124 14.19 2.76 -27.68
N LYS A 125 13.99 3.85 -26.94
CA LYS A 125 15.04 4.78 -26.54
C LYS A 125 15.85 4.25 -25.35
N TYR A 126 15.19 3.68 -24.35
CA TYR A 126 15.79 3.40 -23.05
C TYR A 126 15.83 1.93 -22.64
N LYS A 127 15.30 0.99 -23.45
CA LYS A 127 15.22 -0.44 -23.12
C LYS A 127 16.57 -1.08 -22.73
N ASP A 128 17.65 -0.55 -23.25
CA ASP A 128 19.02 -1.04 -23.00
C ASP A 128 19.74 -0.23 -21.91
N HIS A 129 19.08 0.77 -21.31
CA HIS A 129 19.66 1.56 -20.24
C HIS A 129 19.63 0.77 -18.93
N PRO A 130 20.80 0.59 -18.24
CA PRO A 130 20.89 -0.28 -17.06
C PRO A 130 20.00 0.17 -15.89
N ASP A 131 19.76 1.47 -15.75
CA ASP A 131 19.00 2.08 -14.67
C ASP A 131 17.55 2.39 -15.06
N PHE A 132 17.05 1.84 -16.16
CA PHE A 132 15.67 1.99 -16.59
C PHE A 132 14.91 0.67 -16.51
N PHE A 133 13.65 0.74 -16.13
CA PHE A 133 12.72 -0.37 -16.20
C PHE A 133 11.34 0.14 -16.63
N MET A 134 10.75 -0.54 -17.59
CA MET A 134 9.40 -0.25 -18.05
C MET A 134 8.57 -1.53 -18.14
N VAL A 135 7.29 -1.46 -17.75
CA VAL A 135 6.32 -2.55 -17.87
C VAL A 135 4.90 -2.02 -18.08
N GLY A 136 4.17 -2.67 -18.96
CA GLY A 136 2.72 -2.53 -19.04
C GLY A 136 2.06 -3.59 -18.15
N ILE A 137 1.16 -3.21 -17.26
CA ILE A 137 0.42 -4.13 -16.38
C ILE A 137 -1.02 -4.23 -16.90
N ASP A 138 -1.39 -5.40 -17.37
CA ASP A 138 -2.71 -5.65 -17.95
C ASP A 138 -3.71 -6.07 -16.88
N LEU A 139 -4.80 -5.31 -16.80
CA LEU A 139 -5.81 -5.44 -15.74
C LEU A 139 -6.74 -6.61 -15.97
N ASP A 140 -6.57 -7.68 -15.22
CA ASP A 140 -7.49 -8.83 -15.06
C ASP A 140 -7.88 -9.54 -16.37
N GLU A 141 -6.92 -9.72 -17.28
CA GLU A 141 -7.12 -10.47 -18.51
C GLU A 141 -6.23 -11.74 -18.55
N PRO A 142 -6.65 -12.80 -19.24
CA PRO A 142 -5.87 -14.03 -19.36
C PRO A 142 -4.65 -13.84 -20.27
N LEU A 143 -3.60 -14.63 -20.03
CA LEU A 143 -2.29 -14.54 -20.68
C LEU A 143 -2.36 -14.43 -22.21
N GLU A 144 -3.11 -15.31 -22.86
CA GLU A 144 -3.22 -15.37 -24.33
C GLU A 144 -3.83 -14.07 -24.90
N LYS A 145 -4.74 -13.46 -24.14
CA LYS A 145 -5.36 -12.20 -24.53
C LYS A 145 -4.40 -11.03 -24.40
N VAL A 146 -3.60 -11.00 -23.34
CA VAL A 146 -2.57 -9.97 -23.11
C VAL A 146 -1.48 -10.05 -24.19
N ILE A 147 -1.02 -11.25 -24.53
CA ILE A 147 -0.05 -11.45 -25.61
C ILE A 147 -0.61 -10.94 -26.94
N SER A 148 -1.78 -11.42 -27.34
CA SER A 148 -2.45 -11.01 -28.59
C SER A 148 -2.72 -9.50 -28.64
N PHE A 149 -3.02 -8.90 -27.49
CA PHE A 149 -3.20 -7.46 -27.38
C PHE A 149 -1.90 -6.71 -27.67
N GLY A 150 -0.78 -7.06 -27.02
CA GLY A 150 0.52 -6.46 -27.26
C GLY A 150 0.95 -6.54 -28.73
N GLU A 151 0.80 -7.72 -29.33
CA GLU A 151 1.05 -7.95 -30.77
C GLU A 151 0.17 -7.07 -31.66
N SER A 152 -1.12 -6.97 -31.34
CA SER A 152 -2.10 -6.18 -32.15
C SER A 152 -1.81 -4.68 -32.11
N VAL A 153 -1.17 -4.18 -31.05
CA VAL A 153 -0.79 -2.77 -30.89
C VAL A 153 0.62 -2.52 -31.41
N GLY A 154 1.42 -3.57 -31.60
CA GLY A 154 2.78 -3.50 -32.14
C GLY A 154 3.82 -3.01 -31.14
N ILE A 155 3.65 -3.37 -29.85
CA ILE A 155 4.60 -3.04 -28.80
C ILE A 155 5.53 -4.21 -28.51
N THR A 156 6.74 -3.89 -28.00
CA THR A 156 7.75 -4.88 -27.62
C THR A 156 8.20 -4.74 -26.16
N TYR A 157 7.73 -3.73 -25.43
CA TYR A 157 8.01 -3.63 -24.00
C TYR A 157 7.26 -4.72 -23.21
N PRO A 158 7.81 -5.15 -22.08
CA PRO A 158 7.23 -6.22 -21.28
C PRO A 158 5.80 -5.92 -20.82
N LEU A 159 4.94 -6.93 -20.91
CA LEU A 159 3.62 -6.91 -20.31
C LEU A 159 3.57 -7.86 -19.12
N ALA A 160 2.94 -7.44 -18.04
CA ALA A 160 2.68 -8.22 -16.84
C ALA A 160 1.19 -8.49 -16.66
N LEU A 161 0.88 -9.61 -16.02
CA LEU A 161 -0.47 -10.00 -15.66
C LEU A 161 -0.85 -9.43 -14.29
N ASP A 162 -2.07 -8.92 -14.18
CA ASP A 162 -2.65 -8.44 -12.92
C ASP A 162 -3.98 -9.13 -12.58
N PRO A 163 -3.97 -10.42 -12.22
CA PRO A 163 -5.18 -11.16 -11.91
C PRO A 163 -5.96 -10.50 -10.76
N ARG A 164 -7.21 -10.14 -11.03
CA ARG A 164 -8.12 -9.46 -10.10
C ARG A 164 -7.68 -8.04 -9.72
N GLY A 165 -6.82 -7.39 -10.49
CA GLY A 165 -6.40 -6.00 -10.26
C GLY A 165 -5.57 -5.79 -8.99
N LYS A 166 -4.87 -6.82 -8.50
CA LYS A 166 -4.11 -6.72 -7.24
C LYS A 166 -3.01 -5.67 -7.25
N LEU A 167 -2.40 -5.45 -8.40
CA LEU A 167 -1.39 -4.41 -8.59
C LEU A 167 -2.08 -3.07 -8.83
N PHE A 168 -3.07 -3.02 -9.72
CA PHE A 168 -3.81 -1.82 -10.06
C PHE A 168 -4.42 -1.13 -8.83
N TYR A 169 -5.05 -1.90 -7.95
CA TYR A 169 -5.71 -1.37 -6.75
C TYR A 169 -4.75 -0.93 -5.64
N GLN A 170 -3.44 -1.05 -5.83
CA GLN A 170 -2.45 -0.38 -4.97
C GLN A 170 -2.23 1.09 -5.38
N PHE A 171 -2.64 1.50 -6.57
CA PHE A 171 -2.45 2.84 -7.12
C PHE A 171 -3.75 3.60 -7.35
N ALA A 172 -4.83 2.88 -7.61
CA ALA A 172 -6.07 3.48 -8.09
C ALA A 172 -7.31 2.91 -7.39
N ALA A 173 -8.30 3.75 -7.20
CA ALA A 173 -9.59 3.37 -6.62
C ALA A 173 -10.36 2.40 -7.52
N GLN A 174 -11.24 1.60 -6.91
CA GLN A 174 -12.19 0.79 -7.66
C GLN A 174 -13.04 1.67 -8.58
N ASN A 175 -13.36 1.15 -9.77
CA ASN A 175 -14.14 1.84 -10.80
C ASN A 175 -13.47 3.09 -11.41
N SER A 176 -12.20 3.38 -11.09
CA SER A 176 -11.42 4.34 -11.84
C SER A 176 -10.92 3.73 -13.16
N GLY A 177 -10.82 4.50 -14.21
CA GLY A 177 -10.39 3.98 -15.53
C GLY A 177 -8.94 3.48 -15.50
N VAL A 178 -8.60 2.53 -16.39
CA VAL A 178 -7.33 1.80 -16.38
C VAL A 178 -6.13 2.61 -16.88
N THR A 179 -6.28 3.45 -17.92
CA THR A 179 -5.16 4.18 -18.53
C THR A 179 -4.45 5.07 -17.55
N ARG A 180 -3.24 4.68 -17.13
CA ARG A 180 -2.43 5.38 -16.11
C ARG A 180 -0.97 5.08 -16.33
N ASN A 181 -0.13 6.08 -16.10
CA ASN A 181 1.30 5.85 -15.96
C ASN A 181 1.77 6.34 -14.60
N ILE A 182 2.68 5.58 -14.01
CA ILE A 182 3.35 5.89 -12.76
C ILE A 182 4.85 5.90 -13.06
N LEU A 183 5.49 7.04 -12.85
CA LEU A 183 6.94 7.18 -12.96
C LEU A 183 7.53 7.31 -11.57
N SER A 184 8.56 6.53 -11.26
CA SER A 184 9.34 6.67 -10.03
C SER A 184 10.81 6.92 -10.33
N ASP A 185 11.46 7.61 -9.41
CA ASP A 185 12.90 7.84 -9.41
C ASP A 185 13.69 6.59 -8.97
N ARG A 186 15.04 6.71 -8.95
CA ARG A 186 15.95 5.63 -8.51
C ARG A 186 15.84 5.30 -7.03
N ASP A 187 15.33 6.21 -6.21
CA ASP A 187 15.09 6.02 -4.77
C ASP A 187 13.75 5.29 -4.52
N GLY A 188 12.96 5.11 -5.58
CA GLY A 188 11.66 4.46 -5.52
C GLY A 188 10.53 5.39 -5.07
N ASN A 189 10.69 6.72 -5.19
CA ASN A 189 9.61 7.66 -4.95
C ASN A 189 8.85 7.93 -6.25
N ILE A 190 7.54 8.01 -6.17
CA ILE A 190 6.69 8.42 -7.29
C ILE A 190 6.95 9.89 -7.60
N ILE A 191 7.38 10.19 -8.81
CA ILE A 191 7.69 11.55 -9.25
C ILE A 191 6.66 12.10 -10.25
N MET A 192 5.95 11.22 -10.97
CA MET A 192 4.88 11.64 -11.87
C MET A 192 3.76 10.61 -11.97
N LEU A 193 2.54 11.09 -12.12
CA LEU A 193 1.32 10.31 -12.32
C LEU A 193 0.56 10.91 -13.49
N THR A 194 0.24 10.12 -14.54
CA THR A 194 -0.58 10.57 -15.66
C THR A 194 -1.92 9.83 -15.70
N ARG A 195 -2.91 10.40 -16.36
CA ARG A 195 -4.23 9.80 -16.49
C ARG A 195 -4.83 10.06 -17.86
N LEU A 196 -5.23 8.98 -18.57
CA LEU A 196 -5.61 9.02 -19.97
C LEU A 196 -4.37 9.31 -20.87
N PHE A 197 -4.60 9.69 -22.11
CA PHE A 197 -3.51 10.10 -22.99
C PHE A 197 -3.71 11.56 -23.40
N ASP A 198 -2.87 12.41 -22.85
CA ASP A 198 -2.70 13.80 -23.23
C ASP A 198 -1.28 14.00 -23.77
N GLN A 199 -1.13 14.66 -24.91
CA GLN A 199 0.16 14.79 -25.57
C GLN A 199 1.14 15.67 -24.78
N GLU A 200 0.65 16.70 -24.10
CA GLU A 200 1.51 17.59 -23.31
C GLU A 200 2.01 16.89 -22.05
N GLU A 201 1.11 16.22 -21.32
CA GLU A 201 1.45 15.41 -20.14
C GLU A 201 2.40 14.26 -20.51
N PHE A 202 2.20 13.63 -21.68
CA PHE A 202 3.10 12.61 -22.21
C PHE A 202 4.51 13.16 -22.51
N ASN A 203 4.59 14.35 -23.13
CA ASN A 203 5.88 14.99 -23.41
C ASN A 203 6.62 15.39 -22.12
N GLN A 204 5.88 15.84 -21.09
CA GLN A 204 6.45 16.11 -19.76
C GLN A 204 7.00 14.83 -19.12
N MET A 205 6.26 13.73 -19.21
CA MET A 205 6.70 12.43 -18.69
C MET A 205 7.97 11.93 -19.40
N THR A 206 8.05 12.06 -20.72
CA THR A 206 9.24 11.64 -21.47
C THR A 206 10.46 12.51 -21.16
N ALA A 207 10.28 13.82 -20.97
CA ALA A 207 11.34 14.73 -20.54
C ALA A 207 11.83 14.41 -19.11
N GLU A 208 10.92 14.09 -18.20
CA GLU A 208 11.27 13.68 -16.84
C GLU A 208 12.08 12.37 -16.84
N ILE A 209 11.70 11.38 -17.66
CA ILE A 209 12.47 10.13 -17.81
C ILE A 209 13.89 10.43 -18.29
N GLU A 210 14.05 11.31 -19.28
CA GLU A 210 15.36 11.71 -19.81
C GLU A 210 16.23 12.36 -18.73
N GLU A 211 15.68 13.31 -17.96
CA GLU A 211 16.37 14.00 -16.87
C GLU A 211 16.81 13.01 -15.75
N GLN A 212 15.98 12.04 -15.42
CA GLN A 212 16.30 11.04 -14.40
C GLN A 212 17.35 10.02 -14.84
N LEU A 213 17.58 9.86 -16.16
CA LEU A 213 18.53 8.91 -16.72
C LEU A 213 19.88 9.55 -17.12
N GLU A 214 19.98 10.87 -17.15
CA GLU A 214 21.25 11.60 -17.32
C GLU A 214 22.10 11.54 -16.03
#